data_986f9f027a06c66438f08ab564434b72
#
_entry.id   986f9f027a06c66438f08ab564434b72
#
_cell.length_a   1.000
_cell.length_b   1.000
_cell.length_c   1.000
_cell.angle_alpha   90.00
_cell.angle_beta   90.00
_cell.angle_gamma   90.00
#
_symmetry.space_group_name_H-M   'P 1'
#
loop_
_entity.id
_entity.type
_entity.pdbx_description
1 polymer ?
#
loop_
_entity_poly.entity_id
_entity_poly.type
_entity_poly.pdbx_seq_one_letter_code
_entity_poly.pdbx_strand_id
1 'polypeptide(L)'
;DLTFRQKVIQGIHDLFYIWKREFGTTFRDQGVLIFFVLVPLVYPLIYAFIYTNETIHEVPTVVVDDSRSSLSREYLRKVDSSPEVSLVSYCADMEEAKLMLKDRRAYGIIYIPSTFSDDIVRGKQTQVSIFCDMSGLLYYKALLTANTNVSLAMNADIKVERSANTTDRQDEITAYPIEYEDVALYNPTNGFAAFLIPAVLVLIIQQTLLLGIGLSAGTAREQNRFRDLVPINRHYNGTLRIVMGKGLSYFMVYSLVSVYILCVVPWLFSLNQIAIPGVLTLFTLPYLAACIFFAMTASIAIRNRETCMLLFVFTSVPLLFLSGISWPGAAMPAFWKYFSYIFPSTFGINGYVRINSMGATLNEVSFEYQALWIQTGFYFITTCLVYRWQILQSRKHVIEEYKKHKSIEA
;
A
#
# COMPACT_ATOMS: atom_id res chain seq x y z
N ASP A 1 -37.32 10.30 38.50
CA ASP A 1 -36.93 10.54 37.10
C ASP A 1 -35.82 11.58 37.03
N LEU A 2 -34.67 11.16 36.49
CA LEU A 2 -33.53 12.07 36.31
C LEU A 2 -33.89 13.17 35.29
N THR A 3 -33.51 14.40 35.58
CA THR A 3 -33.66 15.53 34.64
C THR A 3 -32.81 15.26 33.38
N PHE A 4 -33.18 15.89 32.26
CA PHE A 4 -32.45 15.73 30.98
C PHE A 4 -30.93 16.01 31.15
N ARG A 5 -30.58 17.09 31.90
CA ARG A 5 -29.20 17.43 32.21
C ARG A 5 -28.46 16.34 32.99
N GLN A 6 -29.13 15.70 33.96
CA GLN A 6 -28.55 14.60 34.75
C GLN A 6 -28.34 13.37 33.88
N LYS A 7 -29.26 13.04 32.93
CA LYS A 7 -29.11 11.93 31.96
C LYS A 7 -27.91 12.15 31.03
N VAL A 8 -27.67 13.39 30.59
CA VAL A 8 -26.51 13.75 29.75
C VAL A 8 -25.20 13.61 30.53
N ILE A 9 -25.12 14.18 31.76
CA ILE A 9 -23.92 14.04 32.59
C ILE A 9 -23.60 12.57 32.89
N GLN A 10 -24.63 11.80 33.25
CA GLN A 10 -24.45 10.36 33.48
C GLN A 10 -23.99 9.66 32.21
N GLY A 11 -24.52 10.04 31.03
CA GLY A 11 -24.09 9.49 29.74
C GLY A 11 -22.62 9.75 29.45
N ILE A 12 -22.13 10.94 29.73
CA ILE A 12 -20.72 11.30 29.57
C ILE A 12 -19.83 10.51 30.56
N HIS A 13 -20.26 10.41 31.82
CA HIS A 13 -19.52 9.62 32.81
C HIS A 13 -19.43 8.14 32.43
N ASP A 14 -20.52 7.57 31.95
CA ASP A 14 -20.57 6.17 31.48
C ASP A 14 -19.65 5.97 30.26
N LEU A 15 -19.63 6.92 29.33
CA LEU A 15 -18.75 6.91 28.16
C LEU A 15 -17.27 6.85 28.56
N PHE A 16 -16.85 7.75 29.47
CA PHE A 16 -15.46 7.76 29.97
C PHE A 16 -15.12 6.52 30.79
N TYR A 17 -16.06 5.96 31.53
CA TYR A 17 -15.87 4.71 32.24
C TYR A 17 -15.62 3.56 31.26
N ILE A 18 -16.43 3.44 30.21
CA ILE A 18 -16.28 2.44 29.16
C ILE A 18 -14.97 2.61 28.42
N TRP A 19 -14.62 3.84 28.05
CA TRP A 19 -13.35 4.19 27.41
C TRP A 19 -12.15 3.71 28.25
N LYS A 20 -12.09 4.06 29.52
CA LYS A 20 -11.00 3.67 30.43
C LYS A 20 -10.90 2.15 30.57
N ARG A 21 -12.04 1.49 30.68
CA ARG A 21 -12.08 0.02 30.82
C ARG A 21 -11.63 -0.69 29.55
N GLU A 22 -12.12 -0.25 28.39
CA GLU A 22 -11.74 -0.85 27.11
C GLU A 22 -10.25 -0.66 26.82
N PHE A 23 -9.75 0.54 27.09
CA PHE A 23 -8.31 0.82 27.03
C PHE A 23 -7.50 -0.15 27.90
N GLY A 24 -7.88 -0.32 29.16
CA GLY A 24 -7.21 -1.26 30.07
C GLY A 24 -7.33 -2.72 29.63
N THR A 25 -8.44 -3.13 29.03
CA THR A 25 -8.64 -4.50 28.53
C THR A 25 -7.77 -4.76 27.30
N THR A 26 -7.68 -3.81 26.39
CA THR A 26 -6.85 -3.90 25.18
C THR A 26 -5.37 -4.10 25.54
N PHE A 27 -4.87 -3.39 26.55
CA PHE A 27 -3.47 -3.52 26.96
C PHE A 27 -3.17 -4.71 27.89
N ARG A 28 -4.20 -5.40 28.40
CA ARG A 28 -4.04 -6.61 29.23
C ARG A 28 -3.99 -7.91 28.43
N ASP A 29 -4.63 -7.97 27.28
CA ASP A 29 -4.60 -9.14 26.42
C ASP A 29 -3.36 -9.09 25.54
N GLN A 30 -2.40 -10.00 25.80
CA GLN A 30 -1.14 -10.08 25.05
C GLN A 30 -1.36 -10.28 23.55
N GLY A 31 -2.34 -11.08 23.14
CA GLY A 31 -2.65 -11.31 21.74
C GLY A 31 -3.15 -10.06 21.05
N VAL A 32 -4.07 -9.34 21.69
CA VAL A 32 -4.59 -8.07 21.19
C VAL A 32 -3.48 -7.01 21.16
N LEU A 33 -2.66 -6.91 22.18
CA LEU A 33 -1.55 -5.95 22.25
C LEU A 33 -0.55 -6.14 21.11
N ILE A 34 -0.18 -7.40 20.82
CA ILE A 34 0.76 -7.71 19.72
C ILE A 34 0.19 -7.19 18.39
N PHE A 35 -1.03 -7.55 18.05
CA PHE A 35 -1.62 -7.21 16.75
C PHE A 35 -2.14 -5.78 16.65
N PHE A 36 -2.46 -5.16 17.78
CA PHE A 36 -3.01 -3.81 17.83
C PHE A 36 -1.94 -2.72 17.96
N VAL A 37 -0.78 -3.05 18.52
CA VAL A 37 0.32 -2.10 18.75
C VAL A 37 1.61 -2.56 18.10
N LEU A 38 2.10 -3.78 18.40
CA LEU A 38 3.41 -4.23 17.94
C LEU A 38 3.46 -4.40 16.40
N VAL A 39 2.46 -5.07 15.84
CA VAL A 39 2.41 -5.29 14.37
C VAL A 39 2.37 -3.97 13.59
N PRO A 40 1.50 -2.99 13.89
CA PRO A 40 1.50 -1.72 13.18
C PRO A 40 2.78 -0.88 13.40
N LEU A 41 3.56 -1.16 14.44
CA LEU A 41 4.87 -0.51 14.63
C LEU A 41 5.98 -1.17 13.82
N VAL A 42 6.03 -2.50 13.77
CA VAL A 42 7.11 -3.26 13.14
C VAL A 42 6.87 -3.52 11.65
N TYR A 43 5.64 -3.81 11.26
CA TYR A 43 5.30 -4.21 9.90
C TYR A 43 5.61 -3.15 8.84
N PRO A 44 5.31 -1.84 9.06
CA PRO A 44 5.71 -0.78 8.14
C PRO A 44 7.22 -0.68 7.94
N LEU A 45 8.00 -0.89 9.03
CA LEU A 45 9.47 -0.87 8.95
C LEU A 45 10.00 -2.00 8.08
N ILE A 46 9.46 -3.22 8.25
CA ILE A 46 9.86 -4.38 7.44
C ILE A 46 9.60 -4.09 5.95
N TYR A 47 8.42 -3.59 5.60
CA TYR A 47 8.11 -3.23 4.22
C TYR A 47 9.06 -2.16 3.68
N ALA A 48 9.28 -1.09 4.45
CA ALA A 48 10.17 -0.02 4.04
C ALA A 48 11.61 -0.52 3.85
N PHE A 49 12.12 -1.40 4.72
CA PHE A 49 13.44 -2.00 4.57
C PHE A 49 13.57 -2.91 3.35
N ILE A 50 12.54 -3.71 3.03
CA ILE A 50 12.56 -4.60 1.86
C ILE A 50 12.70 -3.80 0.56
N TYR A 51 12.06 -2.63 0.49
CA TYR A 51 12.04 -1.79 -0.71
C TYR A 51 13.02 -0.61 -0.65
N THR A 52 14.04 -0.65 0.22
CA THR A 52 15.04 0.43 0.36
C THR A 52 15.78 0.71 -0.96
N ASN A 53 16.04 -0.34 -1.76
CA ASN A 53 16.54 -0.18 -3.12
C ASN A 53 15.37 0.15 -4.05
N GLU A 54 15.10 1.44 -4.22
CA GLU A 54 13.96 1.93 -5.01
C GLU A 54 13.98 1.51 -6.48
N THR A 55 15.19 1.34 -7.05
CA THR A 55 15.43 0.95 -8.44
C THR A 55 16.32 -0.30 -8.49
N ILE A 56 16.12 -1.12 -9.51
CA ILE A 56 17.00 -2.25 -9.76
C ILE A 56 18.20 -1.73 -10.53
N HIS A 57 19.40 -2.01 -10.02
CA HIS A 57 20.67 -1.69 -10.63
C HIS A 57 21.41 -2.99 -11.02
N GLU A 58 22.35 -2.86 -11.97
CA GLU A 58 23.24 -3.93 -12.39
C GLU A 58 22.51 -5.22 -12.78
N VAL A 59 21.45 -5.10 -13.60
CA VAL A 59 20.72 -6.27 -14.08
C VAL A 59 21.65 -7.15 -14.93
N PRO A 60 21.91 -8.41 -14.51
CA PRO A 60 22.76 -9.32 -15.27
C PRO A 60 22.21 -9.57 -16.68
N THR A 61 22.99 -9.19 -17.67
CA THR A 61 22.62 -9.27 -19.09
C THR A 61 23.72 -9.93 -19.89
N VAL A 62 23.35 -10.77 -20.85
CA VAL A 62 24.29 -11.42 -21.76
C VAL A 62 24.21 -10.80 -23.14
N VAL A 63 25.29 -10.91 -23.87
CA VAL A 63 25.45 -10.31 -25.19
C VAL A 63 25.70 -11.38 -26.25
N VAL A 64 25.03 -11.24 -27.39
CA VAL A 64 25.35 -11.95 -28.63
C VAL A 64 25.74 -10.89 -29.67
N ASP A 65 27.03 -10.70 -29.88
CA ASP A 65 27.59 -9.71 -30.82
C ASP A 65 28.15 -10.39 -32.06
N ASP A 66 27.31 -10.49 -33.09
CA ASP A 66 27.72 -11.03 -34.40
C ASP A 66 28.52 -10.02 -35.25
N SER A 67 28.43 -8.72 -34.93
CA SER A 67 29.16 -7.68 -35.63
C SER A 67 30.66 -7.64 -35.27
N ARG A 68 30.99 -7.87 -34.00
CA ARG A 68 32.34 -7.81 -33.43
C ARG A 68 33.16 -6.57 -33.87
N SER A 69 32.45 -5.48 -34.14
CA SER A 69 33.00 -4.23 -34.65
C SER A 69 33.49 -3.27 -33.54
N SER A 70 34.16 -2.17 -33.90
CA SER A 70 34.47 -1.10 -32.94
C SER A 70 33.19 -0.40 -32.42
N LEU A 71 32.19 -0.19 -33.30
CA LEU A 71 30.93 0.43 -32.95
C LEU A 71 30.08 -0.46 -32.05
N SER A 72 30.04 -1.77 -32.28
CA SER A 72 29.31 -2.69 -31.39
C SER A 72 29.94 -2.71 -29.99
N ARG A 73 31.27 -2.74 -29.91
CA ARG A 73 32.00 -2.67 -28.62
C ARG A 73 31.77 -1.33 -27.89
N GLU A 74 31.66 -0.23 -28.65
CA GLU A 74 31.34 1.06 -28.07
C GLU A 74 29.93 1.10 -27.50
N TYR A 75 28.95 0.60 -28.25
CA TYR A 75 27.56 0.46 -27.80
C TYR A 75 27.47 -0.34 -26.52
N LEU A 76 28.08 -1.51 -26.49
CA LEU A 76 28.08 -2.40 -25.33
C LEU A 76 28.79 -1.80 -24.12
N ARG A 77 29.88 -1.11 -24.31
CA ARG A 77 30.60 -0.39 -23.23
C ARG A 77 29.74 0.75 -22.64
N LYS A 78 29.03 1.51 -23.50
CA LYS A 78 28.08 2.54 -23.03
C LYS A 78 26.91 1.93 -22.24
N VAL A 79 26.39 0.76 -22.66
CA VAL A 79 25.35 0.03 -21.93
C VAL A 79 25.86 -0.50 -20.60
N ASP A 80 27.06 -1.10 -20.58
CA ASP A 80 27.68 -1.62 -19.34
C ASP A 80 28.05 -0.53 -18.33
N SER A 81 28.29 0.70 -18.81
CA SER A 81 28.52 1.85 -17.96
C SER A 81 27.25 2.47 -17.39
N SER A 82 26.07 2.03 -17.84
CA SER A 82 24.81 2.48 -17.26
C SER A 82 24.55 1.81 -15.91
N PRO A 83 23.93 2.51 -14.94
CA PRO A 83 23.68 1.93 -13.62
C PRO A 83 22.64 0.80 -13.62
N GLU A 84 21.85 0.69 -14.67
CA GLU A 84 20.75 -0.27 -14.76
C GLU A 84 21.18 -1.68 -15.17
N VAL A 85 22.28 -1.79 -15.95
CA VAL A 85 22.65 -3.05 -16.62
C VAL A 85 24.12 -3.39 -16.33
N SER A 86 24.39 -4.69 -16.14
CA SER A 86 25.73 -5.25 -16.03
C SER A 86 25.89 -6.37 -17.05
N LEU A 87 26.87 -6.27 -17.93
CA LEU A 87 27.19 -7.29 -18.93
C LEU A 87 28.02 -8.40 -18.29
N VAL A 88 27.39 -9.55 -18.05
CA VAL A 88 28.03 -10.66 -17.33
C VAL A 88 28.75 -11.66 -18.24
N SER A 89 28.34 -11.78 -19.49
CA SER A 89 28.97 -12.73 -20.45
C SER A 89 28.67 -12.38 -21.89
N TYR A 90 29.60 -12.76 -22.77
CA TYR A 90 29.41 -12.78 -24.20
C TYR A 90 29.19 -14.21 -24.65
N CYS A 91 28.05 -14.46 -25.26
CA CYS A 91 27.66 -15.77 -25.76
C CYS A 91 28.02 -15.92 -27.24
N ALA A 92 28.33 -17.15 -27.66
CA ALA A 92 28.68 -17.43 -29.04
C ALA A 92 27.46 -17.35 -29.96
N ASP A 93 26.30 -17.75 -29.45
CA ASP A 93 25.06 -17.77 -30.20
C ASP A 93 23.85 -17.49 -29.29
N MET A 94 22.67 -17.37 -29.94
CA MET A 94 21.41 -17.09 -29.25
C MET A 94 20.94 -18.26 -28.38
N GLU A 95 21.31 -19.50 -28.71
CA GLU A 95 20.89 -20.66 -27.93
C GLU A 95 21.63 -20.75 -26.60
N GLU A 96 22.93 -20.46 -26.60
CA GLU A 96 23.70 -20.30 -25.35
C GLU A 96 23.15 -19.19 -24.48
N ALA A 97 22.81 -18.03 -25.07
CA ALA A 97 22.22 -16.91 -24.34
C ALA A 97 20.87 -17.27 -23.72
N LYS A 98 20.00 -17.97 -24.42
CA LYS A 98 18.73 -18.46 -23.90
C LYS A 98 18.89 -19.47 -22.76
N LEU A 99 19.91 -20.31 -22.79
CA LEU A 99 20.22 -21.24 -21.69
C LEU A 99 20.60 -20.47 -20.44
N MET A 100 21.42 -19.39 -20.56
CA MET A 100 21.75 -18.54 -19.43
C MET A 100 20.54 -17.84 -18.82
N LEU A 101 19.53 -17.46 -19.61
CA LEU A 101 18.27 -16.96 -19.10
C LEU A 101 17.47 -18.05 -18.36
N LYS A 102 17.38 -19.26 -18.92
CA LYS A 102 16.69 -20.40 -18.29
C LYS A 102 17.31 -20.76 -16.94
N ASP A 103 18.64 -20.69 -16.84
CA ASP A 103 19.39 -20.95 -15.62
C ASP A 103 19.37 -19.76 -14.64
N ARG A 104 18.65 -18.66 -14.98
CA ARG A 104 18.59 -17.40 -14.19
C ARG A 104 19.96 -16.80 -13.89
N ARG A 105 20.93 -17.02 -14.74
CA ARG A 105 22.25 -16.37 -14.67
C ARG A 105 22.25 -15.00 -15.33
N ALA A 106 21.26 -14.75 -16.20
CA ALA A 106 20.97 -13.46 -16.80
C ALA A 106 19.47 -13.26 -16.93
N TYR A 107 19.04 -12.00 -17.05
CA TYR A 107 17.64 -11.61 -17.20
C TYR A 107 17.35 -10.94 -18.55
N GLY A 108 18.39 -10.65 -19.33
CA GLY A 108 18.27 -10.07 -20.65
C GLY A 108 19.36 -10.52 -21.60
N ILE A 109 19.06 -10.40 -22.91
CA ILE A 109 20.01 -10.64 -24.01
C ILE A 109 20.01 -9.40 -24.88
N ILE A 110 21.21 -8.90 -25.20
CA ILE A 110 21.40 -7.86 -26.20
C ILE A 110 21.99 -8.54 -27.44
N TYR A 111 21.27 -8.46 -28.55
CA TYR A 111 21.69 -9.03 -29.83
C TYR A 111 22.05 -7.93 -30.82
N ILE A 112 23.28 -7.98 -31.31
CA ILE A 112 23.80 -7.08 -32.34
C ILE A 112 24.07 -7.87 -33.62
N PRO A 113 23.39 -7.55 -34.76
CA PRO A 113 23.52 -8.28 -35.98
C PRO A 113 24.91 -8.04 -36.65
N SER A 114 25.35 -8.96 -37.48
CA SER A 114 26.63 -8.89 -38.20
C SER A 114 26.75 -7.67 -39.11
N THR A 115 25.64 -7.19 -39.65
CA THR A 115 25.61 -6.01 -40.54
C THR A 115 25.64 -4.66 -39.80
N PHE A 116 25.61 -4.64 -38.46
CA PHE A 116 25.43 -3.45 -37.65
C PHE A 116 26.37 -2.29 -38.04
N SER A 117 27.67 -2.53 -38.08
CA SER A 117 28.66 -1.50 -38.41
C SER A 117 28.59 -1.09 -39.89
N ASP A 118 28.47 -2.06 -40.80
CA ASP A 118 28.42 -1.83 -42.24
C ASP A 118 27.22 -0.99 -42.64
N ASP A 119 26.05 -1.27 -42.06
CA ASP A 119 24.83 -0.51 -42.33
C ASP A 119 24.95 0.93 -41.82
N ILE A 120 25.52 1.16 -40.63
CA ILE A 120 25.78 2.49 -40.10
C ILE A 120 26.73 3.26 -41.03
N VAL A 121 27.85 2.68 -41.43
CA VAL A 121 28.84 3.33 -42.31
C VAL A 121 28.21 3.69 -43.67
N ARG A 122 27.38 2.81 -44.21
CA ARG A 122 26.68 3.04 -45.48
C ARG A 122 25.47 3.97 -45.38
N GLY A 123 25.19 4.49 -44.20
CA GLY A 123 24.02 5.38 -44.01
C GLY A 123 22.68 4.65 -43.99
N LYS A 124 22.67 3.36 -43.83
CA LYS A 124 21.44 2.54 -43.66
C LYS A 124 21.05 2.42 -42.23
N GLN A 125 19.75 2.20 -42.01
CA GLN A 125 19.23 1.91 -40.70
C GLN A 125 19.59 0.49 -40.27
N THR A 126 20.07 0.35 -39.04
CA THR A 126 20.31 -0.95 -38.40
C THR A 126 19.53 -1.04 -37.09
N GLN A 127 19.54 -2.20 -36.47
CA GLN A 127 18.81 -2.42 -35.20
C GLN A 127 19.63 -3.23 -34.20
N VAL A 128 19.46 -2.91 -32.94
CA VAL A 128 19.86 -3.75 -31.79
C VAL A 128 18.60 -4.35 -31.21
N SER A 129 18.59 -5.67 -31.00
CA SER A 129 17.45 -6.36 -30.48
C SER A 129 17.68 -6.72 -29.00
N ILE A 130 16.68 -6.45 -28.15
CA ILE A 130 16.72 -6.76 -26.74
C ILE A 130 15.69 -7.85 -26.47
N PHE A 131 16.13 -8.93 -25.85
CA PHE A 131 15.26 -9.99 -25.35
C PHE A 131 15.34 -10.01 -23.83
N CYS A 132 14.20 -9.94 -23.16
CA CYS A 132 14.14 -9.85 -21.70
C CYS A 132 13.18 -10.87 -21.12
N ASP A 133 13.52 -11.38 -19.95
CA ASP A 133 12.61 -12.16 -19.13
C ASP A 133 11.51 -11.26 -18.57
N MET A 134 10.33 -11.32 -19.17
CA MET A 134 9.16 -10.54 -18.79
C MET A 134 8.45 -11.05 -17.53
N SER A 135 8.95 -12.13 -16.91
CA SER A 135 8.46 -12.56 -15.59
C SER A 135 8.79 -11.54 -14.50
N GLY A 136 9.79 -10.69 -14.73
CA GLY A 136 10.16 -9.56 -13.87
C GLY A 136 10.05 -8.22 -14.60
N LEU A 137 8.93 -7.51 -14.46
CA LEU A 137 8.69 -6.22 -15.14
C LEU A 137 9.80 -5.17 -14.87
N LEU A 138 10.38 -5.17 -13.68
CA LEU A 138 11.45 -4.23 -13.32
C LEU A 138 12.74 -4.50 -14.08
N TYR A 139 13.08 -5.76 -14.39
CA TYR A 139 14.24 -6.11 -15.23
C TYR A 139 14.07 -5.58 -16.64
N TYR A 140 12.86 -5.77 -17.20
CA TYR A 140 12.54 -5.24 -18.53
C TYR A 140 12.68 -3.71 -18.58
N LYS A 141 12.12 -2.99 -17.57
CA LYS A 141 12.22 -1.54 -17.48
C LYS A 141 13.68 -1.06 -17.45
N ALA A 142 14.52 -1.68 -16.63
CA ALA A 142 15.96 -1.35 -16.54
C ALA A 142 16.69 -1.55 -17.88
N LEU A 143 16.54 -2.72 -18.50
CA LEU A 143 17.12 -3.02 -19.81
C LEU A 143 16.65 -2.07 -20.90
N LEU A 144 15.35 -1.80 -20.97
CA LEU A 144 14.78 -0.90 -21.97
C LEU A 144 15.31 0.53 -21.79
N THR A 145 15.37 1.03 -20.55
CA THR A 145 15.88 2.38 -20.26
C THR A 145 17.32 2.52 -20.66
N ALA A 146 18.20 1.60 -20.24
CA ALA A 146 19.63 1.64 -20.56
C ALA A 146 19.86 1.62 -22.07
N ASN A 147 19.26 0.65 -22.76
CA ASN A 147 19.48 0.51 -24.22
C ASN A 147 18.87 1.66 -25.01
N THR A 148 17.71 2.19 -24.62
CA THR A 148 17.11 3.36 -25.28
C THR A 148 17.99 4.58 -25.12
N ASN A 149 18.48 4.87 -23.93
CA ASN A 149 19.34 6.02 -23.67
C ASN A 149 20.64 5.93 -24.45
N VAL A 150 21.30 4.77 -24.46
CA VAL A 150 22.51 4.54 -25.25
C VAL A 150 22.26 4.65 -26.73
N SER A 151 21.15 4.11 -27.25
CA SER A 151 20.78 4.22 -28.66
C SER A 151 20.55 5.67 -29.08
N LEU A 152 19.86 6.45 -28.24
CA LEU A 152 19.62 7.88 -28.50
C LEU A 152 20.92 8.68 -28.50
N ALA A 153 21.80 8.45 -27.52
CA ALA A 153 23.12 9.10 -27.45
C ALA A 153 23.97 8.77 -28.67
N MET A 154 24.11 7.48 -29.03
CA MET A 154 24.87 7.10 -30.22
C MET A 154 24.26 7.64 -31.53
N ASN A 155 22.93 7.68 -31.64
CA ASN A 155 22.28 8.28 -32.80
C ASN A 155 22.59 9.77 -32.91
N ALA A 156 22.69 10.48 -31.79
CA ALA A 156 23.09 11.89 -31.75
C ALA A 156 24.56 12.05 -32.24
N ASP A 157 25.47 11.26 -31.68
CA ASP A 157 26.87 11.27 -32.06
C ASP A 157 27.06 11.00 -33.56
N ILE A 158 26.42 9.97 -34.11
CA ILE A 158 26.46 9.62 -35.54
C ILE A 158 25.90 10.72 -36.44
N LYS A 159 24.83 11.42 -36.01
CA LYS A 159 24.28 12.55 -36.79
C LYS A 159 25.23 13.73 -36.85
N VAL A 160 25.86 14.05 -35.71
CA VAL A 160 26.87 15.13 -35.62
C VAL A 160 28.09 14.81 -36.47
N GLU A 161 28.66 13.58 -36.38
CA GLU A 161 29.78 13.16 -37.20
C GLU A 161 29.52 13.24 -38.71
N ARG A 162 28.28 13.03 -39.13
CA ARG A 162 27.89 13.13 -40.54
C ARG A 162 27.67 14.54 -41.02
N SER A 163 27.42 15.48 -40.14
CA SER A 163 27.21 16.91 -40.45
C SER A 163 28.54 17.69 -40.44
N ALA A 164 29.45 17.40 -41.37
CA ALA A 164 30.76 18.00 -41.41
C ALA A 164 30.74 19.55 -41.44
N ASN A 165 31.68 20.21 -40.70
CA ASN A 165 31.89 21.66 -40.63
C ASN A 165 30.71 22.48 -40.06
N THR A 166 30.14 22.02 -38.97
CA THR A 166 29.08 22.71 -38.24
C THR A 166 29.60 23.45 -37.00
N THR A 167 28.82 24.36 -36.47
CA THR A 167 29.07 25.02 -35.17
C THR A 167 28.43 24.21 -34.04
N ASP A 168 28.97 24.34 -32.81
CA ASP A 168 28.44 23.64 -31.63
C ASP A 168 26.92 23.71 -31.49
N ARG A 169 26.31 24.90 -31.84
CA ARG A 169 24.85 25.05 -31.79
C ARG A 169 24.15 24.30 -32.91
N GLN A 170 24.79 24.18 -34.10
CA GLN A 170 24.23 23.40 -35.22
C GLN A 170 24.29 21.89 -34.91
N ASP A 171 25.36 21.48 -34.24
CA ASP A 171 25.55 20.10 -33.75
C ASP A 171 24.44 19.73 -32.74
N GLU A 172 24.18 20.59 -31.77
CA GLU A 172 23.10 20.43 -30.81
C GLU A 172 21.73 20.28 -31.46
N ILE A 173 21.41 21.18 -32.42
CA ILE A 173 20.14 21.11 -33.19
C ILE A 173 20.10 19.86 -34.07
N THR A 174 21.24 19.43 -34.63
CA THR A 174 21.32 18.23 -35.47
C THR A 174 21.19 16.97 -34.65
N ALA A 175 21.80 16.94 -33.48
CA ALA A 175 21.69 15.84 -32.53
C ALA A 175 20.25 15.63 -32.06
N TYR A 176 19.62 16.70 -31.59
CA TYR A 176 18.28 16.71 -30.99
C TYR A 176 17.38 17.81 -31.63
N PRO A 177 16.88 17.59 -32.86
CA PRO A 177 16.01 18.58 -33.51
C PRO A 177 14.71 18.86 -32.80
N ILE A 178 14.27 17.90 -31.95
CA ILE A 178 13.21 18.06 -30.98
C ILE A 178 13.80 17.66 -29.65
N GLU A 179 14.08 18.64 -28.79
CA GLU A 179 14.47 18.41 -27.41
C GLU A 179 13.23 18.03 -26.60
N TYR A 180 13.34 16.96 -25.81
CA TYR A 180 12.31 16.62 -24.85
C TYR A 180 12.92 16.60 -23.44
N GLU A 181 12.17 17.11 -22.50
CA GLU A 181 12.50 17.09 -21.10
C GLU A 181 11.58 16.09 -20.39
N ASP A 182 12.15 15.05 -19.77
CA ASP A 182 11.40 14.08 -18.97
C ASP A 182 11.46 14.51 -17.49
N VAL A 183 10.35 15.06 -17.01
CA VAL A 183 10.20 15.48 -15.62
C VAL A 183 9.28 14.52 -14.89
N ALA A 184 9.86 13.66 -14.07
CA ALA A 184 9.11 12.75 -13.21
C ALA A 184 8.45 13.53 -12.08
N LEU A 185 7.15 13.84 -12.21
CA LEU A 185 6.39 14.51 -11.17
C LEU A 185 6.05 13.53 -10.04
N TYR A 186 6.16 14.02 -8.79
CA TYR A 186 5.74 13.33 -7.57
C TYR A 186 6.53 12.06 -7.17
N ASN A 187 7.30 11.48 -8.07
CA ASN A 187 8.21 10.37 -7.79
C ASN A 187 9.52 10.57 -8.60
N PRO A 188 10.36 11.53 -8.22
CA PRO A 188 11.54 11.90 -9.00
C PRO A 188 12.58 10.78 -9.14
N THR A 189 12.65 9.87 -8.18
CA THR A 189 13.51 8.68 -8.23
C THR A 189 12.97 7.58 -9.13
N ASN A 190 11.72 7.70 -9.60
CA ASN A 190 11.00 6.68 -10.34
C ASN A 190 10.98 5.31 -9.62
N GLY A 191 11.10 5.38 -8.29
CA GLY A 191 11.28 4.26 -7.39
C GLY A 191 10.00 3.49 -7.12
N PHE A 192 10.13 2.18 -6.93
CA PHE A 192 9.01 1.30 -6.61
C PHE A 192 8.51 1.48 -5.18
N ALA A 193 9.42 1.78 -4.24
CA ALA A 193 9.08 2.07 -2.86
C ALA A 193 8.21 3.32 -2.74
N ALA A 194 8.64 4.42 -3.35
CA ALA A 194 7.90 5.69 -3.35
C ALA A 194 6.50 5.55 -3.97
N PHE A 195 6.30 4.60 -4.87
CA PHE A 195 5.01 4.28 -5.48
C PHE A 195 4.11 3.43 -4.57
N LEU A 196 4.63 2.34 -4.00
CA LEU A 196 3.83 1.31 -3.32
C LEU A 196 3.64 1.56 -1.82
N ILE A 197 4.70 2.00 -1.13
CA ILE A 197 4.69 2.09 0.34
C ILE A 197 3.59 2.99 0.88
N PRO A 198 3.32 4.20 0.34
CA PRO A 198 2.25 5.05 0.86
C PRO A 198 0.89 4.34 0.91
N ALA A 199 0.57 3.54 -0.11
CA ALA A 199 -0.68 2.77 -0.15
C ALA A 199 -0.70 1.66 0.90
N VAL A 200 0.41 0.93 1.05
CA VAL A 200 0.55 -0.15 2.04
C VAL A 200 0.43 0.38 3.46
N LEU A 201 1.01 1.54 3.77
CA LEU A 201 0.94 2.16 5.09
C LEU A 201 -0.51 2.45 5.51
N VAL A 202 -1.30 3.00 4.62
CA VAL A 202 -2.73 3.26 4.87
C VAL A 202 -3.49 1.95 5.06
N LEU A 203 -3.23 0.93 4.23
CA LEU A 203 -3.88 -0.37 4.35
C LEU A 203 -3.54 -1.06 5.69
N ILE A 204 -2.31 -0.94 6.16
CA ILE A 204 -1.89 -1.50 7.45
C ILE A 204 -2.75 -0.97 8.60
N ILE A 205 -3.10 0.32 8.60
CA ILE A 205 -3.96 0.91 9.63
C ILE A 205 -5.32 0.21 9.66
N GLN A 206 -5.98 0.05 8.52
CA GLN A 206 -7.28 -0.63 8.46
C GLN A 206 -7.18 -2.10 8.87
N GLN A 207 -6.18 -2.81 8.36
CA GLN A 207 -6.06 -4.25 8.57
C GLN A 207 -5.67 -4.58 10.02
N THR A 208 -4.81 -3.80 10.64
CA THR A 208 -4.45 -4.01 12.05
C THR A 208 -5.57 -3.62 13.01
N LEU A 209 -6.40 -2.62 12.68
CA LEU A 209 -7.65 -2.34 13.40
C LEU A 209 -8.62 -3.49 13.30
N LEU A 210 -8.84 -4.02 12.10
CA LEU A 210 -9.73 -5.16 11.87
C LEU A 210 -9.25 -6.39 12.65
N LEU A 211 -7.95 -6.65 12.62
CA LEU A 211 -7.34 -7.78 13.31
C LEU A 211 -7.43 -7.64 14.83
N GLY A 212 -7.07 -6.47 15.39
CA GLY A 212 -7.08 -6.24 16.83
C GLY A 212 -8.47 -6.28 17.43
N ILE A 213 -9.42 -5.57 16.84
CA ILE A 213 -10.84 -5.55 17.29
C ILE A 213 -11.47 -6.94 17.07
N GLY A 214 -11.17 -7.57 15.93
CA GLY A 214 -11.68 -8.89 15.59
C GLY A 214 -11.17 -9.99 16.52
N LEU A 215 -9.88 -9.97 16.87
CA LEU A 215 -9.29 -10.93 17.82
C LEU A 215 -9.89 -10.78 19.22
N SER A 216 -10.07 -9.56 19.69
CA SER A 216 -10.71 -9.31 20.98
C SER A 216 -12.13 -9.90 21.02
N ALA A 217 -12.92 -9.63 19.96
CA ALA A 217 -14.28 -10.17 19.85
C ALA A 217 -14.30 -11.70 19.67
N GLY A 218 -13.41 -12.25 18.86
CA GLY A 218 -13.28 -13.69 18.59
C GLY A 218 -12.92 -14.47 19.85
N THR A 219 -11.93 -13.98 20.60
CA THR A 219 -11.49 -14.59 21.87
C THR A 219 -12.63 -14.62 22.89
N ALA A 220 -13.35 -13.50 23.04
CA ALA A 220 -14.45 -13.43 23.99
C ALA A 220 -15.60 -14.40 23.62
N ARG A 221 -15.86 -14.62 22.33
CA ARG A 221 -16.88 -15.58 21.88
C ARG A 221 -16.43 -17.03 22.00
N GLU A 222 -15.20 -17.34 21.61
CA GLU A 222 -14.63 -18.69 21.70
C GLU A 222 -14.60 -19.21 23.15
N GLN A 223 -14.32 -18.32 24.11
CA GLN A 223 -14.30 -18.65 25.53
C GLN A 223 -15.66 -18.50 26.21
N ASN A 224 -16.75 -18.29 25.45
CA ASN A 224 -18.09 -18.00 25.97
C ASN A 224 -18.14 -16.81 26.97
N ARG A 225 -17.19 -15.90 26.88
CA ARG A 225 -17.10 -14.69 27.71
C ARG A 225 -17.89 -13.54 27.13
N PHE A 226 -19.17 -13.74 26.81
CA PHE A 226 -20.04 -12.68 26.28
C PHE A 226 -20.13 -11.46 27.20
N ARG A 227 -19.86 -11.63 28.49
CA ARG A 227 -19.77 -10.55 29.47
C ARG A 227 -18.56 -9.63 29.26
N ASP A 228 -17.51 -10.11 28.59
CA ASP A 228 -16.33 -9.31 28.29
C ASP A 228 -16.58 -8.43 27.06
N LEU A 229 -17.41 -8.88 26.11
CA LEU A 229 -17.83 -8.07 24.95
C LEU A 229 -18.72 -6.90 25.38
N VAL A 230 -19.74 -7.19 26.17
CA VAL A 230 -20.65 -6.19 26.72
C VAL A 230 -20.97 -6.56 28.17
N PRO A 231 -20.20 -6.07 29.13
CA PRO A 231 -20.42 -6.35 30.54
C PRO A 231 -21.81 -5.91 31.02
N ILE A 232 -22.45 -6.75 31.84
CA ILE A 232 -23.69 -6.40 32.50
C ILE A 232 -23.38 -5.51 33.69
N ASN A 233 -23.37 -4.22 33.47
CA ASN A 233 -23.12 -3.20 34.48
C ASN A 233 -24.04 -2.00 34.21
N ARG A 234 -24.31 -1.20 35.26
CA ARG A 234 -25.11 0.04 35.14
C ARG A 234 -24.57 1.02 34.11
N HIS A 235 -23.25 1.04 33.89
CA HIS A 235 -22.56 1.93 32.94
C HIS A 235 -22.72 1.46 31.47
N TYR A 236 -23.09 0.20 31.23
CA TYR A 236 -23.32 -0.36 29.90
C TYR A 236 -24.82 -0.34 29.47
N ASN A 237 -25.55 0.59 30.05
CA ASN A 237 -26.96 0.83 29.70
C ASN A 237 -27.06 1.86 28.56
N GLY A 238 -27.03 1.39 27.34
CA GLY A 238 -27.22 2.24 26.17
C GLY A 238 -26.17 1.98 25.06
N THR A 239 -26.66 1.60 23.89
CA THR A 239 -25.83 1.22 22.75
C THR A 239 -24.88 2.34 22.34
N LEU A 240 -25.34 3.59 22.29
CA LEU A 240 -24.53 4.75 21.90
C LEU A 240 -23.33 4.97 22.85
N ARG A 241 -23.54 4.84 24.16
CA ARG A 241 -22.46 5.02 25.16
C ARG A 241 -21.38 3.95 24.98
N ILE A 242 -21.79 2.72 24.70
CA ILE A 242 -20.88 1.60 24.49
C ILE A 242 -20.08 1.79 23.19
N VAL A 243 -20.73 2.07 22.09
CA VAL A 243 -20.10 2.24 20.78
C VAL A 243 -19.13 3.43 20.80
N MET A 244 -19.57 4.56 21.34
CA MET A 244 -18.71 5.75 21.44
C MET A 244 -17.54 5.58 22.42
N GLY A 245 -17.77 4.94 23.56
CA GLY A 245 -16.71 4.68 24.56
C GLY A 245 -15.63 3.74 24.03
N LYS A 246 -16.02 2.64 23.40
CA LYS A 246 -15.10 1.71 22.74
C LYS A 246 -14.41 2.36 21.54
N GLY A 247 -15.17 3.02 20.67
CA GLY A 247 -14.65 3.73 19.51
C GLY A 247 -13.63 4.79 19.88
N LEU A 248 -13.88 5.56 20.93
CA LEU A 248 -12.93 6.58 21.43
C LEU A 248 -11.62 5.96 21.95
N SER A 249 -11.70 4.79 22.60
CA SER A 249 -10.51 4.06 23.04
C SER A 249 -9.63 3.65 21.87
N TYR A 250 -10.21 3.05 20.85
CA TYR A 250 -9.49 2.65 19.64
C TYR A 250 -8.96 3.86 18.87
N PHE A 251 -9.76 4.92 18.76
CA PHE A 251 -9.38 6.16 18.09
C PHE A 251 -8.15 6.82 18.74
N MET A 252 -8.10 6.86 20.06
CA MET A 252 -6.98 7.44 20.79
C MET A 252 -5.68 6.66 20.51
N VAL A 253 -5.71 5.32 20.58
CA VAL A 253 -4.54 4.49 20.31
C VAL A 253 -4.10 4.65 18.85
N TYR A 254 -5.04 4.56 17.90
CA TYR A 254 -4.72 4.60 16.48
C TYR A 254 -4.42 6.01 15.95
N SER A 255 -4.79 7.06 16.65
CA SER A 255 -4.29 8.40 16.35
C SER A 255 -2.77 8.47 16.51
N LEU A 256 -2.23 7.91 17.59
CA LEU A 256 -0.77 7.84 17.80
C LEU A 256 -0.10 6.89 16.80
N VAL A 257 -0.68 5.72 16.58
CA VAL A 257 -0.19 4.74 15.59
C VAL A 257 -0.19 5.33 14.18
N SER A 258 -1.23 6.09 13.81
CA SER A 258 -1.32 6.73 12.49
C SER A 258 -0.27 7.82 12.29
N VAL A 259 0.01 8.63 13.30
CA VAL A 259 1.12 9.61 13.23
C VAL A 259 2.45 8.90 12.99
N TYR A 260 2.69 7.80 13.68
CA TYR A 260 3.87 6.99 13.46
C TYR A 260 3.93 6.43 12.03
N ILE A 261 2.87 5.74 11.58
CA ILE A 261 2.83 5.07 10.27
C ILE A 261 2.88 6.08 9.12
N LEU A 262 2.10 7.16 9.20
CA LEU A 262 1.92 8.08 8.07
C LEU A 262 2.92 9.25 8.04
N CYS A 263 3.59 9.55 9.15
CA CYS A 263 4.55 10.65 9.22
C CYS A 263 5.97 10.16 9.55
N VAL A 264 6.13 9.35 10.63
CA VAL A 264 7.47 8.97 11.10
C VAL A 264 8.12 7.96 10.17
N VAL A 265 7.40 6.92 9.73
CA VAL A 265 7.95 5.89 8.84
C VAL A 265 8.39 6.48 7.49
N PRO A 266 7.56 7.25 6.77
CA PRO A 266 8.00 7.89 5.53
C PRO A 266 9.18 8.85 5.72
N TRP A 267 9.21 9.59 6.84
CA TRP A 267 10.36 10.45 7.16
C TRP A 267 11.65 9.66 7.38
N LEU A 268 11.57 8.53 8.10
CA LEU A 268 12.74 7.68 8.40
C LEU A 268 13.36 7.08 7.14
N PHE A 269 12.55 6.76 6.14
CA PHE A 269 13.00 6.18 4.87
C PHE A 269 13.11 7.20 3.73
N SER A 270 13.07 8.50 4.05
CA SER A 270 13.21 9.60 3.08
C SER A 270 12.22 9.50 1.91
N LEU A 271 11.04 8.93 2.16
CA LEU A 271 9.97 8.89 1.16
C LEU A 271 9.41 10.31 0.95
N ASN A 272 8.95 10.57 -0.27
CA ASN A 272 8.43 11.88 -0.62
C ASN A 272 7.19 12.24 0.22
N GLN A 273 7.26 13.37 0.94
CA GLN A 273 6.20 13.90 1.80
C GLN A 273 6.01 15.39 1.53
N ILE A 274 5.05 15.72 0.67
CA ILE A 274 4.73 17.11 0.31
C ILE A 274 3.48 17.58 1.08
N ALA A 275 2.84 16.70 1.82
CA ALA A 275 1.59 16.96 2.53
C ALA A 275 1.66 18.15 3.49
N ILE A 276 0.65 19.00 3.46
CA ILE A 276 0.42 20.00 4.51
C ILE A 276 -0.11 19.27 5.75
N PRO A 277 0.55 19.37 6.93
CA PRO A 277 0.18 18.61 8.12
C PRO A 277 -1.28 18.77 8.55
N GLY A 278 -1.85 19.98 8.40
CA GLY A 278 -3.26 20.23 8.72
C GLY A 278 -4.23 19.49 7.80
N VAL A 279 -3.93 19.43 6.52
CA VAL A 279 -4.74 18.71 5.51
C VAL A 279 -4.68 17.21 5.79
N LEU A 280 -3.50 16.68 6.04
CA LEU A 280 -3.29 15.27 6.36
C LEU A 280 -4.06 14.87 7.63
N THR A 281 -3.98 15.67 8.70
CA THR A 281 -4.68 15.41 9.94
C THR A 281 -6.20 15.41 9.73
N LEU A 282 -6.75 16.40 9.04
CA LEU A 282 -8.18 16.51 8.77
C LEU A 282 -8.69 15.34 7.90
N PHE A 283 -7.89 14.86 6.95
CA PHE A 283 -8.23 13.70 6.14
C PHE A 283 -8.16 12.39 6.94
N THR A 284 -7.18 12.25 7.83
CA THR A 284 -6.98 11.04 8.62
C THR A 284 -8.10 10.81 9.64
N LEU A 285 -8.74 11.88 10.15
CA LEU A 285 -9.84 11.77 11.11
C LEU A 285 -11.00 10.90 10.62
N PRO A 286 -11.68 11.20 9.49
CA PRO A 286 -12.76 10.36 9.01
C PRO A 286 -12.28 8.98 8.55
N TYR A 287 -11.05 8.87 8.07
CA TYR A 287 -10.47 7.58 7.71
C TYR A 287 -10.37 6.64 8.92
N LEU A 288 -9.80 7.12 10.04
CA LEU A 288 -9.72 6.34 11.28
C LEU A 288 -11.10 5.99 11.82
N ALA A 289 -12.01 6.95 11.84
CA ALA A 289 -13.38 6.71 12.31
C ALA A 289 -14.10 5.65 11.46
N ALA A 290 -13.99 5.74 10.14
CA ALA A 290 -14.56 4.76 9.23
C ALA A 290 -13.94 3.36 9.43
N CYS A 291 -12.62 3.25 9.58
CA CYS A 291 -11.93 1.98 9.82
C CYS A 291 -12.33 1.35 11.17
N ILE A 292 -12.46 2.14 12.23
CA ILE A 292 -12.85 1.66 13.55
C ILE A 292 -14.27 1.10 13.51
N PHE A 293 -15.24 1.85 12.99
CA PHE A 293 -16.61 1.40 12.91
C PHE A 293 -16.80 0.25 11.92
N PHE A 294 -16.04 0.24 10.83
CA PHE A 294 -15.98 -0.92 9.92
C PHE A 294 -15.50 -2.17 10.66
N ALA A 295 -14.39 -2.09 11.39
CA ALA A 295 -13.84 -3.22 12.13
C ALA A 295 -14.80 -3.69 13.25
N MET A 296 -15.44 -2.77 13.96
CA MET A 296 -16.45 -3.09 14.97
C MET A 296 -17.68 -3.78 14.34
N THR A 297 -18.13 -3.35 13.16
CA THR A 297 -19.20 -3.99 12.41
C THR A 297 -18.78 -5.38 11.93
N ALA A 298 -17.59 -5.50 11.31
CA ALA A 298 -17.08 -6.76 10.79
C ALA A 298 -16.84 -7.80 11.89
N SER A 299 -16.62 -7.35 13.13
CA SER A 299 -16.43 -8.23 14.29
C SER A 299 -17.63 -9.18 14.54
N ILE A 300 -18.82 -8.87 14.01
CA ILE A 300 -19.99 -9.78 14.14
C ILE A 300 -19.76 -11.13 13.43
N ALA A 301 -19.06 -11.11 12.31
CA ALA A 301 -18.76 -12.30 11.53
C ALA A 301 -17.68 -13.19 12.17
N ILE A 302 -16.92 -12.64 13.12
CA ILE A 302 -15.79 -13.30 13.75
C ILE A 302 -16.27 -14.11 14.96
N ARG A 303 -16.22 -15.44 14.83
CA ARG A 303 -16.67 -16.38 15.89
C ARG A 303 -15.53 -16.85 16.78
N ASN A 304 -14.34 -16.99 16.23
CA ASN A 304 -13.14 -17.46 16.91
C ASN A 304 -11.90 -16.72 16.38
N ARG A 305 -10.74 -16.95 16.99
CA ARG A 305 -9.46 -16.36 16.58
C ARG A 305 -9.07 -16.73 15.15
N GLU A 306 -9.30 -17.99 14.78
CA GLU A 306 -8.95 -18.50 13.45
C GLU A 306 -9.73 -17.77 12.35
N THR A 307 -11.03 -17.54 12.53
CA THR A 307 -11.86 -16.80 11.58
C THR A 307 -11.33 -15.38 11.38
N CYS A 308 -10.84 -14.72 12.43
CA CYS A 308 -10.25 -13.40 12.35
C CYS A 308 -8.97 -13.40 11.50
N MET A 309 -8.08 -14.37 11.75
CA MET A 309 -6.84 -14.53 10.99
C MET A 309 -7.10 -14.82 9.51
N LEU A 310 -8.05 -15.70 9.21
CA LEU A 310 -8.46 -16.00 7.84
C LEU A 310 -8.99 -14.74 7.14
N LEU A 311 -9.87 -14.00 7.78
CA LEU A 311 -10.42 -12.76 7.24
C LEU A 311 -9.29 -11.76 6.91
N PHE A 312 -8.33 -11.60 7.83
CA PHE A 312 -7.18 -10.73 7.63
C PHE A 312 -6.35 -11.16 6.41
N VAL A 313 -5.96 -12.43 6.33
CA VAL A 313 -5.12 -12.97 5.25
C VAL A 313 -5.83 -12.83 3.90
N PHE A 314 -7.10 -13.24 3.82
CA PHE A 314 -7.86 -13.22 2.56
C PHE A 314 -8.25 -11.81 2.10
N THR A 315 -8.22 -10.80 2.97
CA THR A 315 -8.57 -9.42 2.59
C THR A 315 -7.33 -8.55 2.32
N SER A 316 -6.18 -8.84 2.90
CA SER A 316 -5.00 -7.96 2.84
C SER A 316 -4.51 -7.71 1.41
N VAL A 317 -4.22 -8.77 0.66
CA VAL A 317 -3.72 -8.66 -0.72
C VAL A 317 -4.79 -8.18 -1.69
N PRO A 318 -6.02 -8.75 -1.71
CA PRO A 318 -7.08 -8.25 -2.59
C PRO A 318 -7.41 -6.77 -2.38
N LEU A 319 -7.40 -6.27 -1.14
CA LEU A 319 -7.69 -4.86 -0.88
C LEU A 319 -6.62 -3.91 -1.44
N LEU A 320 -5.35 -4.34 -1.48
CA LEU A 320 -4.30 -3.55 -2.11
C LEU A 320 -4.54 -3.42 -3.62
N PHE A 321 -4.92 -4.51 -4.29
CA PHE A 321 -5.26 -4.48 -5.72
C PHE A 321 -6.53 -3.68 -5.98
N LEU A 322 -7.56 -3.84 -5.16
CA LEU A 322 -8.83 -3.12 -5.27
C LEU A 322 -8.72 -1.62 -4.99
N SER A 323 -7.66 -1.17 -4.32
CA SER A 323 -7.42 0.26 -4.06
C SER A 323 -7.17 1.09 -5.33
N GLY A 324 -6.80 0.45 -6.44
CA GLY A 324 -6.49 1.12 -7.70
C GLY A 324 -5.03 1.56 -7.85
N ILE A 325 -4.17 1.30 -6.86
CA ILE A 325 -2.74 1.64 -6.91
C ILE A 325 -1.95 0.58 -7.70
N SER A 326 -2.06 -0.69 -7.31
CA SER A 326 -1.35 -1.77 -8.00
C SER A 326 -1.91 -2.07 -9.40
N TRP A 327 -3.22 -1.87 -9.58
CA TRP A 327 -3.91 -1.98 -10.85
C TRP A 327 -4.76 -0.74 -11.09
N PRO A 328 -4.54 0.00 -12.20
CA PRO A 328 -5.25 1.26 -12.44
C PRO A 328 -6.76 1.10 -12.37
N GLY A 329 -7.43 1.96 -11.60
CA GLY A 329 -8.89 1.90 -11.41
C GLY A 329 -9.69 2.09 -12.72
N ALA A 330 -9.09 2.73 -13.75
CA ALA A 330 -9.69 2.87 -15.08
C ALA A 330 -9.75 1.52 -15.84
N ALA A 331 -8.80 0.61 -15.56
CA ALA A 331 -8.72 -0.71 -16.18
C ALA A 331 -9.46 -1.79 -15.36
N MET A 332 -10.05 -1.41 -14.22
CA MET A 332 -10.76 -2.34 -13.34
C MET A 332 -12.21 -2.53 -13.81
N PRO A 333 -12.72 -3.80 -13.89
CA PRO A 333 -14.14 -4.02 -14.18
C PRO A 333 -15.04 -3.32 -13.16
N ALA A 334 -16.16 -2.76 -13.64
CA ALA A 334 -17.06 -1.92 -12.84
C ALA A 334 -17.54 -2.60 -11.54
N PHE A 335 -17.82 -3.91 -11.59
CA PHE A 335 -18.21 -4.68 -10.41
C PHE A 335 -17.18 -4.57 -9.27
N TRP A 336 -15.90 -4.85 -9.56
CA TRP A 336 -14.83 -4.80 -8.57
C TRP A 336 -14.55 -3.40 -8.07
N LYS A 337 -14.68 -2.41 -8.95
CA LYS A 337 -14.56 -1.00 -8.60
C LYS A 337 -15.60 -0.58 -7.55
N TYR A 338 -16.89 -0.91 -7.77
CA TYR A 338 -17.95 -0.59 -6.80
C TYR A 338 -17.87 -1.46 -5.54
N PHE A 339 -17.42 -2.71 -5.68
CA PHE A 339 -17.19 -3.57 -4.51
C PHE A 339 -16.09 -3.01 -3.60
N SER A 340 -15.04 -2.42 -4.16
CA SER A 340 -13.97 -1.79 -3.38
C SER A 340 -14.46 -0.63 -2.51
N TYR A 341 -15.56 0.03 -2.88
CA TYR A 341 -16.14 1.14 -2.12
C TYR A 341 -16.74 0.74 -0.77
N ILE A 342 -16.88 -0.55 -0.51
CA ILE A 342 -17.26 -1.05 0.82
C ILE A 342 -16.13 -0.79 1.83
N PHE A 343 -14.88 -0.80 1.39
CA PHE A 343 -13.72 -0.73 2.28
C PHE A 343 -13.21 0.69 2.44
N PRO A 344 -13.05 1.20 3.67
CA PRO A 344 -12.48 2.53 3.92
C PRO A 344 -11.08 2.71 3.33
N SER A 345 -10.28 1.63 3.26
CA SER A 345 -8.94 1.67 2.68
C SER A 345 -8.91 2.14 1.23
N THR A 346 -9.92 1.86 0.43
CA THR A 346 -9.98 2.31 -0.97
C THR A 346 -9.92 3.83 -1.07
N PHE A 347 -10.78 4.53 -0.34
CA PHE A 347 -10.78 5.99 -0.32
C PHE A 347 -9.61 6.55 0.49
N GLY A 348 -9.25 5.88 1.58
CA GLY A 348 -8.10 6.26 2.41
C GLY A 348 -6.80 6.25 1.63
N ILE A 349 -6.52 5.21 0.85
CA ILE A 349 -5.31 5.08 0.03
C ILE A 349 -5.30 6.14 -1.06
N ASN A 350 -6.37 6.26 -1.85
CA ASN A 350 -6.43 7.21 -2.95
C ASN A 350 -6.28 8.66 -2.46
N GLY A 351 -6.95 9.05 -1.39
CA GLY A 351 -6.84 10.38 -0.82
C GLY A 351 -5.47 10.64 -0.19
N TYR A 352 -4.96 9.69 0.60
CA TYR A 352 -3.65 9.83 1.24
C TYR A 352 -2.51 9.97 0.22
N VAL A 353 -2.46 9.12 -0.82
CA VAL A 353 -1.42 9.19 -1.84
C VAL A 353 -1.44 10.55 -2.55
N ARG A 354 -2.61 11.08 -2.88
CA ARG A 354 -2.74 12.42 -3.50
C ARG A 354 -2.31 13.53 -2.54
N ILE A 355 -2.68 13.47 -1.27
CA ILE A 355 -2.27 14.47 -0.26
C ILE A 355 -0.77 14.36 0.01
N ASN A 356 -0.26 13.15 0.28
CA ASN A 356 1.11 12.96 0.74
C ASN A 356 2.14 13.11 -0.39
N SER A 357 1.90 12.50 -1.54
CA SER A 357 2.87 12.46 -2.64
C SER A 357 2.70 13.60 -3.65
N MET A 358 1.48 14.16 -3.78
CA MET A 358 1.17 15.21 -4.76
C MET A 358 0.86 16.57 -4.11
N GLY A 359 0.77 16.64 -2.77
CA GLY A 359 0.46 17.87 -2.05
C GLY A 359 -0.99 18.35 -2.24
N ALA A 360 -1.92 17.44 -2.55
CA ALA A 360 -3.31 17.80 -2.78
C ALA A 360 -3.98 18.41 -1.56
N THR A 361 -4.86 19.40 -1.78
CA THR A 361 -5.71 20.02 -0.78
C THR A 361 -6.97 19.18 -0.51
N LEU A 362 -7.70 19.46 0.57
CA LEU A 362 -8.98 18.78 0.87
C LEU A 362 -10.03 18.96 -0.23
N ASN A 363 -10.01 20.08 -0.95
CA ASN A 363 -10.94 20.32 -2.05
C ASN A 363 -10.66 19.39 -3.23
N GLU A 364 -9.40 19.10 -3.49
CA GLU A 364 -8.99 18.22 -4.60
C GLU A 364 -9.28 16.75 -4.30
N VAL A 365 -9.28 16.34 -3.04
CA VAL A 365 -9.66 15.00 -2.58
C VAL A 365 -11.06 14.97 -1.96
N SER A 366 -11.93 15.92 -2.34
CA SER A 366 -13.27 16.08 -1.75
C SER A 366 -14.14 14.83 -1.91
N PHE A 367 -14.00 14.11 -3.01
CA PHE A 367 -14.74 12.86 -3.25
C PHE A 367 -14.38 11.79 -2.22
N GLU A 368 -13.10 11.52 -2.04
CA GLU A 368 -12.59 10.54 -1.07
C GLU A 368 -12.91 10.97 0.37
N TYR A 369 -12.78 12.25 0.64
CA TYR A 369 -13.06 12.82 1.96
C TYR A 369 -14.54 12.71 2.34
N GLN A 370 -15.45 13.06 1.43
CA GLN A 370 -16.89 12.91 1.64
C GLN A 370 -17.30 11.44 1.73
N ALA A 371 -16.73 10.58 0.88
CA ALA A 371 -16.99 9.14 0.93
C ALA A 371 -16.61 8.53 2.29
N LEU A 372 -15.48 8.94 2.88
CA LEU A 372 -15.07 8.50 4.21
C LEU A 372 -16.04 8.97 5.30
N TRP A 373 -16.58 10.19 5.23
CA TRP A 373 -17.60 10.64 6.16
C TRP A 373 -18.91 9.87 6.01
N ILE A 374 -19.33 9.59 4.77
CA ILE A 374 -20.51 8.76 4.50
C ILE A 374 -20.31 7.35 5.07
N GLN A 375 -19.13 6.74 4.83
CA GLN A 375 -18.80 5.43 5.39
C GLN A 375 -18.76 5.46 6.92
N THR A 376 -18.21 6.51 7.52
CA THR A 376 -18.21 6.69 8.98
C THR A 376 -19.64 6.67 9.54
N GLY A 377 -20.56 7.42 8.94
CA GLY A 377 -21.96 7.43 9.33
C GLY A 377 -22.66 6.09 9.14
N PHE A 378 -22.44 5.45 7.99
CA PHE A 378 -23.00 4.14 7.67
C PHE A 378 -22.50 3.07 8.65
N TYR A 379 -21.18 2.96 8.84
CA TYR A 379 -20.63 1.96 9.77
C TYR A 379 -20.89 2.28 11.23
N PHE A 380 -21.06 3.53 11.60
CA PHE A 380 -21.52 3.88 12.93
C PHE A 380 -22.93 3.32 13.22
N ILE A 381 -23.86 3.48 12.26
CA ILE A 381 -25.22 2.94 12.39
C ILE A 381 -25.20 1.41 12.46
N THR A 382 -24.47 0.75 11.55
CA THR A 382 -24.35 -0.71 11.55
C THR A 382 -23.68 -1.23 12.83
N THR A 383 -22.67 -0.54 13.35
CA THR A 383 -22.05 -0.86 14.65
C THR A 383 -23.07 -0.76 15.78
N CYS A 384 -23.88 0.29 15.82
CA CYS A 384 -24.96 0.41 16.81
C CYS A 384 -25.95 -0.75 16.76
N LEU A 385 -26.33 -1.18 15.56
CA LEU A 385 -27.23 -2.34 15.38
C LEU A 385 -26.57 -3.64 15.86
N VAL A 386 -25.31 -3.87 15.51
CA VAL A 386 -24.53 -5.03 15.94
C VAL A 386 -24.40 -5.09 17.46
N TYR A 387 -24.03 -3.99 18.10
CA TYR A 387 -23.88 -3.95 19.56
C TYR A 387 -25.22 -4.07 20.28
N ARG A 388 -26.30 -3.51 19.73
CA ARG A 388 -27.65 -3.74 20.27
C ARG A 388 -28.01 -5.21 20.26
N TRP A 389 -27.72 -5.91 19.18
CA TRP A 389 -27.95 -7.35 19.06
C TRP A 389 -27.09 -8.13 20.06
N GLN A 390 -25.81 -7.78 20.23
CA GLN A 390 -24.91 -8.39 21.23
C GLN A 390 -25.40 -8.18 22.66
N ILE A 391 -25.89 -6.99 23.01
CA ILE A 391 -26.49 -6.71 24.33
C ILE A 391 -27.65 -7.63 24.60
N LEU A 392 -28.54 -7.81 23.61
CA LEU A 392 -29.71 -8.69 23.75
C LEU A 392 -29.30 -10.16 23.93
N GLN A 393 -28.29 -10.62 23.19
CA GLN A 393 -27.77 -11.99 23.34
C GLN A 393 -27.09 -12.20 24.70
N SER A 394 -26.26 -11.26 25.13
CA SER A 394 -25.58 -11.34 26.44
C SER A 394 -26.60 -11.41 27.60
N ARG A 395 -27.69 -10.62 27.53
CA ARG A 395 -28.78 -10.68 28.52
C ARG A 395 -29.52 -12.01 28.52
N LYS A 396 -29.81 -12.58 27.34
CA LYS A 396 -30.44 -13.90 27.25
C LYS A 396 -29.60 -14.99 27.88
N HIS A 397 -28.31 -14.99 27.56
CA HIS A 397 -27.37 -15.99 28.08
C HIS A 397 -27.26 -15.96 29.60
N VAL A 398 -27.20 -14.78 30.21
CA VAL A 398 -27.21 -14.65 31.68
C VAL A 398 -28.50 -15.14 32.32
N ILE A 399 -29.66 -14.87 31.69
CA ILE A 399 -30.95 -15.35 32.19
C ILE A 399 -31.00 -16.89 32.12
N GLU A 400 -30.47 -17.50 31.06
CA GLU A 400 -30.43 -18.95 30.90
C GLU A 400 -29.46 -19.60 31.92
N GLU A 401 -28.29 -19.02 32.14
CA GLU A 401 -27.37 -19.47 33.18
C GLU A 401 -28.03 -19.42 34.58
N TYR A 402 -28.69 -18.31 34.89
CA TYR A 402 -29.39 -18.14 36.16
C TYR A 402 -30.50 -19.18 36.35
N LYS A 403 -31.28 -19.45 35.30
CA LYS A 403 -32.31 -20.50 35.33
C LYS A 403 -31.73 -21.89 35.52
N LYS A 404 -30.59 -22.18 34.88
CA LYS A 404 -29.88 -23.46 34.99
C LYS A 404 -29.31 -23.69 36.42
N HIS A 405 -28.76 -22.67 37.03
CA HIS A 405 -28.32 -22.75 38.41
C HIS A 405 -29.46 -22.99 39.37
N LYS A 406 -30.58 -22.28 39.21
CA LYS A 406 -31.76 -22.45 40.05
C LYS A 406 -32.44 -23.82 39.88
N SER A 407 -32.29 -24.47 38.73
CA SER A 407 -32.82 -25.83 38.49
C SER A 407 -31.89 -26.94 39.05
N ILE A 408 -30.65 -26.61 39.40
CA ILE A 408 -29.71 -27.54 40.05
C ILE A 408 -29.82 -27.46 41.56
N GLU A 409 -30.24 -26.31 42.10
CA GLU A 409 -30.44 -26.11 43.55
C GLU A 409 -31.84 -26.54 44.04
N ALA A 410 -32.80 -26.84 43.12
CA ALA A 410 -34.12 -27.35 43.42
C ALA A 410 -34.20 -28.87 43.16
#